data_b7b86edbac0edf79d513e2dfb055509e
#
_entry.id   b7b86edbac0edf79d513e2dfb055509e
#
_cell.length_a   1.000
_cell.length_b   1.000
_cell.length_c   1.000
_cell.angle_alpha   90.00
_cell.angle_beta   90.00
_cell.angle_gamma   90.00
#
_symmetry.space_group_name_H-M   'P 1'
#
loop_
_entity.id
_entity.type
_entity.pdbx_description
1 polymer ?
#
loop_
_entity_poly.entity_id
_entity_poly.type
_entity_poly.pdbx_seq_one_letter_code
_entity_poly.pdbx_strand_id
1 'polypeptide(L)'
;MAKETKIKEDTVTVPVAQGDLDATSNAEFYNPHGVLGGHLGIGKHADTATIRVLRPLAKSVTILTQDGEYPMTHEYNGVFVVTVPASGTKKQPTIPDYRVRTEWESGAVLIEDDPYRYMPTVGDMDTYLFGEGRHEKLWETLGAHVLRYDDPMGGADGTPGEQVVGTAFSVWAPNAHAVRVVCLLYTSPSP
;
A
#
# COMPACT_ATOMS: atom_id res chain seq x y z
N MET A 1 -25.71 -0.58 10.49
CA MET A 1 -25.30 -1.96 10.83
C MET A 1 -24.43 -2.43 9.68
N ALA A 2 -23.12 -2.36 9.83
CA ALA A 2 -22.20 -2.91 8.85
C ALA A 2 -22.34 -4.43 8.83
N LYS A 3 -22.47 -5.00 7.64
CA LYS A 3 -22.48 -6.46 7.45
C LYS A 3 -21.05 -6.96 7.62
N GLU A 4 -20.78 -7.63 8.71
CA GLU A 4 -19.57 -8.42 8.89
C GLU A 4 -19.55 -9.52 7.84
N THR A 5 -18.72 -9.37 6.82
CA THR A 5 -18.61 -10.35 5.73
C THR A 5 -17.77 -11.52 6.23
N LYS A 6 -18.41 -12.68 6.43
CA LYS A 6 -17.71 -13.92 6.80
C LYS A 6 -16.69 -14.27 5.71
N ILE A 7 -15.42 -14.23 6.08
CA ILE A 7 -14.30 -14.76 5.28
C ILE A 7 -14.52 -16.28 5.13
N LYS A 8 -14.48 -16.80 3.91
CA LYS A 8 -14.52 -18.23 3.67
C LYS A 8 -13.28 -18.88 4.23
N GLU A 9 -13.43 -19.98 4.98
CA GLU A 9 -12.36 -20.73 5.67
C GLU A 9 -11.23 -21.27 4.75
N ASP A 10 -11.35 -21.15 3.41
CA ASP A 10 -10.41 -21.68 2.42
C ASP A 10 -9.58 -20.58 1.70
N THR A 11 -9.47 -19.37 2.25
CA THR A 11 -8.69 -18.30 1.62
C THR A 11 -7.20 -18.46 1.93
N VAL A 12 -6.43 -18.82 0.90
CA VAL A 12 -4.96 -18.96 1.02
C VAL A 12 -4.31 -17.60 0.78
N THR A 13 -3.60 -17.13 1.78
CA THR A 13 -2.78 -15.92 1.71
C THR A 13 -1.64 -16.11 0.71
N VAL A 14 -1.34 -15.12 -0.12
CA VAL A 14 -0.13 -15.15 -0.96
C VAL A 14 1.09 -15.24 -0.05
N PRO A 15 1.93 -16.28 -0.17
CA PRO A 15 3.05 -16.48 0.73
C PRO A 15 4.15 -15.45 0.49
N VAL A 16 4.81 -15.03 1.57
CA VAL A 16 5.99 -14.16 1.57
C VAL A 16 7.09 -14.84 2.36
N ALA A 17 8.34 -14.70 1.93
CA ALA A 17 9.47 -15.26 2.67
C ALA A 17 9.66 -14.53 4.01
N GLN A 18 10.02 -15.27 5.07
CA GLN A 18 10.19 -14.70 6.41
C GLN A 18 11.24 -13.57 6.44
N GLY A 19 12.33 -13.71 5.65
CA GLY A 19 13.36 -12.68 5.55
C GLY A 19 12.85 -11.38 4.93
N ASP A 20 11.91 -11.45 3.99
CA ASP A 20 11.30 -10.27 3.36
C ASP A 20 10.33 -9.56 4.34
N LEU A 21 9.60 -10.34 5.15
CA LEU A 21 8.77 -9.78 6.23
C LEU A 21 9.63 -9.07 7.29
N ASP A 22 10.74 -9.67 7.66
CA ASP A 22 11.68 -9.09 8.63
C ASP A 22 12.29 -7.79 8.11
N ALA A 23 12.82 -7.80 6.89
CA ALA A 23 13.36 -6.60 6.25
C ALA A 23 12.30 -5.51 6.05
N THR A 24 11.05 -5.90 5.70
CA THR A 24 9.93 -4.96 5.55
C THR A 24 9.56 -4.31 6.89
N SER A 25 9.47 -5.10 7.96
CA SER A 25 9.12 -4.59 9.29
C SER A 25 10.17 -3.64 9.86
N ASN A 26 11.44 -3.82 9.47
CA ASN A 26 12.57 -2.96 9.83
C ASN A 26 12.79 -1.77 8.89
N ALA A 27 11.95 -1.62 7.85
CA ALA A 27 12.09 -0.61 6.78
C ALA A 27 13.42 -0.71 6.01
N GLU A 28 13.94 -1.93 5.85
CA GLU A 28 15.20 -2.24 5.16
C GLU A 28 14.96 -2.97 3.82
N PHE A 29 13.70 -3.32 3.51
CA PHE A 29 13.39 -4.06 2.29
C PHE A 29 13.42 -3.13 1.07
N TYR A 30 14.23 -3.48 0.07
CA TYR A 30 14.43 -2.66 -1.13
C TYR A 30 13.22 -2.61 -2.07
N ASN A 31 12.30 -3.57 -1.98
CA ASN A 31 11.09 -3.65 -2.80
C ASN A 31 9.84 -3.84 -1.93
N PRO A 32 9.42 -2.84 -1.15
CA PRO A 32 8.29 -2.98 -0.24
C PRO A 32 6.97 -3.32 -0.94
N HIS A 33 6.78 -2.93 -2.21
CA HIS A 33 5.61 -3.32 -3.00
C HIS A 33 5.55 -4.84 -3.30
N GLY A 34 6.64 -5.57 -3.14
CA GLY A 34 6.63 -7.04 -3.24
C GLY A 34 5.98 -7.72 -2.04
N VAL A 35 5.81 -7.00 -0.92
CA VAL A 35 5.21 -7.50 0.32
C VAL A 35 3.95 -6.73 0.68
N LEU A 36 4.03 -5.39 0.74
CA LEU A 36 2.94 -4.50 1.12
C LEU A 36 2.02 -4.17 -0.06
N GLY A 37 0.80 -3.74 0.27
CA GLY A 37 -0.25 -3.52 -0.72
C GLY A 37 -1.03 -4.78 -1.05
N GLY A 38 -1.72 -4.75 -2.18
CA GLY A 38 -2.57 -5.84 -2.64
C GLY A 38 -1.88 -6.74 -3.66
N HIS A 39 -2.03 -8.05 -3.50
CA HIS A 39 -1.49 -9.09 -4.39
C HIS A 39 -2.57 -10.06 -4.78
N LEU A 40 -2.79 -10.24 -6.09
CA LEU A 40 -3.75 -11.23 -6.58
C LEU A 40 -3.28 -12.66 -6.27
N GLY A 41 -4.21 -13.50 -5.89
CA GLY A 41 -3.97 -14.91 -5.74
C GLY A 41 -3.65 -15.59 -7.07
N ILE A 42 -2.99 -16.74 -7.02
CA ILE A 42 -2.49 -17.47 -8.18
C ILE A 42 -3.31 -18.76 -8.40
N GLY A 43 -3.55 -19.13 -9.65
CA GLY A 43 -4.20 -20.38 -10.01
C GLY A 43 -5.65 -20.44 -9.54
N LYS A 44 -5.99 -21.42 -8.71
CA LYS A 44 -7.36 -21.61 -8.18
C LYS A 44 -7.83 -20.51 -7.22
N HIS A 45 -6.91 -19.67 -6.76
CA HIS A 45 -7.18 -18.55 -5.85
C HIS A 45 -7.12 -17.19 -6.55
N ALA A 46 -7.14 -17.16 -7.88
CA ALA A 46 -7.11 -15.92 -8.66
C ALA A 46 -8.34 -15.01 -8.45
N ASP A 47 -9.39 -15.52 -7.78
CA ASP A 47 -10.57 -14.78 -7.36
C ASP A 47 -10.41 -14.09 -6.00
N THR A 48 -9.21 -14.10 -5.44
CA THR A 48 -8.87 -13.46 -4.16
C THR A 48 -7.69 -12.50 -4.31
N ALA A 49 -7.61 -11.52 -3.41
CA ALA A 49 -6.47 -10.62 -3.24
C ALA A 49 -6.00 -10.67 -1.78
N THR A 50 -4.71 -10.83 -1.58
CA THR A 50 -4.08 -10.71 -0.26
C THR A 50 -3.59 -9.28 -0.11
N ILE A 51 -3.98 -8.61 0.97
CA ILE A 51 -3.56 -7.24 1.30
C ILE A 51 -2.71 -7.30 2.56
N ARG A 52 -1.52 -6.67 2.50
CA ARG A 52 -0.62 -6.48 3.64
C ARG A 52 -0.35 -5.02 3.87
N VAL A 53 -0.39 -4.60 5.12
CA VAL A 53 -0.03 -3.24 5.53
C VAL A 53 0.90 -3.28 6.73
N LEU A 54 1.83 -2.33 6.79
CA LEU A 54 2.71 -2.14 7.94
C LEU A 54 2.13 -1.04 8.84
N ARG A 55 1.67 -1.43 10.04
CA ARG A 55 1.10 -0.53 11.06
C ARG A 55 1.68 -0.87 12.42
N PRO A 56 2.92 -0.45 12.70
CA PRO A 56 3.56 -0.70 13.99
C PRO A 56 2.71 -0.15 15.14
N LEU A 57 2.62 -0.92 16.22
CA LEU A 57 1.88 -0.56 17.44
C LEU A 57 0.35 -0.39 17.25
N ALA A 58 -0.20 -0.79 16.11
CA ALA A 58 -1.65 -0.80 15.94
C ALA A 58 -2.27 -1.90 16.81
N LYS A 59 -3.39 -1.56 17.46
CA LYS A 59 -4.23 -2.51 18.20
C LYS A 59 -5.05 -3.37 17.25
N SER A 60 -5.64 -2.75 16.24
CA SER A 60 -6.39 -3.43 15.20
C SER A 60 -6.29 -2.68 13.87
N VAL A 61 -6.35 -3.44 12.78
CA VAL A 61 -6.36 -2.92 11.42
C VAL A 61 -7.50 -3.58 10.66
N THR A 62 -8.21 -2.80 9.85
CA THR A 62 -9.34 -3.27 9.05
C THR A 62 -9.25 -2.70 7.64
N ILE A 63 -9.41 -3.53 6.64
CA ILE A 63 -9.56 -3.10 5.26
C ILE A 63 -11.03 -2.78 5.00
N LEU A 64 -11.27 -1.59 4.47
CA LEU A 64 -12.58 -1.10 4.06
C LEU A 64 -12.66 -1.14 2.55
N THR A 65 -13.66 -1.81 2.00
CA THR A 65 -13.96 -1.87 0.56
C THR A 65 -15.40 -1.45 0.32
N GLN A 66 -15.80 -1.30 -0.93
CA GLN A 66 -17.21 -1.05 -1.28
C GLN A 66 -18.11 -2.21 -0.87
N ASP A 67 -17.60 -3.43 -0.82
CA ASP A 67 -18.35 -4.65 -0.52
C ASP A 67 -18.45 -4.97 0.97
N GLY A 68 -17.58 -4.36 1.80
CA GLY A 68 -17.60 -4.60 3.24
C GLY A 68 -16.29 -4.28 3.96
N GLU A 69 -16.26 -4.67 5.22
CA GLU A 69 -15.12 -4.51 6.13
C GLU A 69 -14.45 -5.86 6.38
N TYR A 70 -13.12 -5.88 6.33
CA TYR A 70 -12.31 -7.08 6.49
C TYR A 70 -11.26 -6.85 7.58
N PRO A 71 -11.49 -7.36 8.80
CA PRO A 71 -10.50 -7.31 9.87
C PRO A 71 -9.24 -8.05 9.46
N MET A 72 -8.09 -7.43 9.70
CA MET A 72 -6.78 -8.01 9.40
C MET A 72 -6.25 -8.80 10.58
N THR A 73 -5.45 -9.82 10.29
CA THR A 73 -4.70 -10.58 11.29
C THR A 73 -3.28 -10.04 11.37
N HIS A 74 -2.75 -9.90 12.57
CA HIS A 74 -1.33 -9.59 12.77
C HIS A 74 -0.49 -10.78 12.30
N GLU A 75 0.38 -10.56 11.31
CA GLU A 75 1.23 -11.59 10.71
C GLU A 75 2.62 -11.59 11.34
N TYR A 76 3.27 -10.42 11.37
CA TYR A 76 4.64 -10.31 11.88
C TYR A 76 5.01 -8.84 12.17
N ASN A 77 5.59 -8.53 13.34
CA ASN A 77 6.20 -7.23 13.70
C ASN A 77 5.51 -5.97 13.14
N GLY A 78 4.19 -5.85 13.37
CA GLY A 78 3.40 -4.72 12.87
C GLY A 78 2.95 -4.86 11.41
N VAL A 79 3.28 -5.95 10.74
CA VAL A 79 2.67 -6.33 9.46
C VAL A 79 1.35 -7.04 9.74
N PHE A 80 0.28 -6.53 9.13
CA PHE A 80 -1.06 -7.10 9.16
C PHE A 80 -1.44 -7.61 7.78
N VAL A 81 -2.20 -8.70 7.75
CA VAL A 81 -2.61 -9.36 6.52
C VAL A 81 -4.09 -9.73 6.53
N VAL A 82 -4.71 -9.66 5.36
CA VAL A 82 -6.04 -10.22 5.11
C VAL A 82 -6.16 -10.68 3.66
N THR A 83 -6.98 -11.67 3.41
CA THR A 83 -7.37 -12.08 2.07
C THR A 83 -8.82 -11.71 1.84
N VAL A 84 -9.08 -10.98 0.77
CA VAL A 84 -10.40 -10.46 0.39
C VAL A 84 -10.78 -10.98 -1.00
N PRO A 85 -12.06 -10.96 -1.39
CA PRO A 85 -12.44 -11.23 -2.77
C PRO A 85 -11.77 -10.25 -3.73
N ALA A 86 -11.27 -10.74 -4.86
CA ALA A 86 -10.78 -9.87 -5.93
C ALA A 86 -11.96 -9.19 -6.63
N SER A 87 -11.74 -7.97 -7.10
CA SER A 87 -12.67 -7.24 -7.95
C SER A 87 -12.48 -7.60 -9.43
N GLY A 88 -13.26 -6.99 -10.31
CA GLY A 88 -13.20 -7.22 -11.74
C GLY A 88 -13.95 -8.48 -12.18
N THR A 89 -13.47 -9.10 -13.25
CA THR A 89 -14.10 -10.30 -13.82
C THR A 89 -13.25 -11.54 -13.54
N LYS A 90 -13.86 -12.73 -13.61
CA LYS A 90 -13.11 -14.01 -13.47
C LYS A 90 -11.95 -14.17 -14.47
N LYS A 91 -12.02 -13.48 -15.63
CA LYS A 91 -10.96 -13.52 -16.65
C LYS A 91 -9.88 -12.46 -16.42
N GLN A 92 -10.24 -11.36 -15.74
CA GLN A 92 -9.39 -10.24 -15.41
C GLN A 92 -9.69 -9.80 -13.97
N PRO A 93 -9.23 -10.57 -12.99
CA PRO A 93 -9.33 -10.16 -11.59
C PRO A 93 -8.44 -8.95 -11.33
N THR A 94 -8.90 -8.06 -10.47
CA THR A 94 -8.16 -6.87 -10.04
C THR A 94 -8.16 -6.81 -8.52
N ILE A 95 -7.19 -6.11 -7.98
CA ILE A 95 -7.17 -5.78 -6.56
C ILE A 95 -8.34 -4.82 -6.31
N PRO A 96 -9.19 -5.07 -5.29
CA PRO A 96 -10.28 -4.16 -4.95
C PRO A 96 -9.75 -2.81 -4.48
N ASP A 97 -10.49 -1.74 -4.74
CA ASP A 97 -10.25 -0.47 -4.07
C ASP A 97 -10.51 -0.61 -2.58
N TYR A 98 -9.62 -0.06 -1.76
CA TYR A 98 -9.74 -0.16 -0.32
C TYR A 98 -9.17 1.06 0.40
N ARG A 99 -9.58 1.23 1.65
CA ARG A 99 -9.00 2.12 2.64
C ARG A 99 -8.54 1.30 3.84
N VAL A 100 -7.63 1.83 4.60
CA VAL A 100 -7.10 1.19 5.81
C VAL A 100 -7.60 1.96 7.03
N ARG A 101 -8.39 1.29 7.87
CA ARG A 101 -8.76 1.79 9.19
C ARG A 101 -7.82 1.19 10.22
N THR A 102 -7.08 2.05 10.90
CA THR A 102 -6.15 1.67 11.97
C THR A 102 -6.66 2.21 13.31
N GLU A 103 -6.68 1.38 14.33
CA GLU A 103 -6.99 1.74 15.70
C GLU A 103 -5.76 1.48 16.59
N TRP A 104 -5.40 2.42 17.44
CA TRP A 104 -4.29 2.30 18.40
C TRP A 104 -4.80 2.11 19.83
N GLU A 105 -3.92 1.65 20.73
CA GLU A 105 -4.23 1.48 22.15
C GLU A 105 -4.68 2.79 22.82
N SER A 106 -4.25 3.94 22.30
CA SER A 106 -4.71 5.27 22.74
C SER A 106 -6.19 5.54 22.47
N GLY A 107 -6.86 4.68 21.70
CA GLY A 107 -8.22 4.89 21.20
C GLY A 107 -8.29 5.79 19.95
N ALA A 108 -7.16 6.26 19.43
CA ALA A 108 -7.13 6.98 18.17
C ALA A 108 -7.50 6.05 17.01
N VAL A 109 -8.35 6.54 16.11
CA VAL A 109 -8.76 5.83 14.89
C VAL A 109 -8.42 6.72 13.70
N LEU A 110 -7.75 6.14 12.70
CA LEU A 110 -7.44 6.82 11.45
C LEU A 110 -7.93 5.95 10.29
N ILE A 111 -8.58 6.59 9.32
CA ILE A 111 -8.92 5.98 8.03
C ILE A 111 -8.11 6.72 6.99
N GLU A 112 -7.30 5.99 6.26
CA GLU A 112 -6.39 6.56 5.27
C GLU A 112 -6.27 5.67 4.05
N ASP A 113 -5.77 6.26 2.97
CA ASP A 113 -5.38 5.52 1.79
C ASP A 113 -4.08 4.78 2.03
N ASP A 114 -3.89 3.66 1.34
CA ASP A 114 -2.65 2.90 1.41
C ASP A 114 -1.72 3.33 0.26
N PRO A 115 -0.55 3.89 0.55
CA PRO A 115 0.39 4.29 -0.50
C PRO A 115 0.85 3.12 -1.38
N TYR A 116 0.81 1.88 -0.87
CA TYR A 116 1.18 0.69 -1.62
C TYR A 116 0.08 0.17 -2.57
N ARG A 117 -1.06 0.84 -2.64
CA ARG A 117 -2.05 0.64 -3.72
C ARG A 117 -1.54 1.18 -5.06
N TYR A 118 -0.65 2.15 -5.02
CA TYR A 118 -0.13 2.85 -6.19
C TYR A 118 1.23 2.27 -6.58
N MET A 119 1.38 2.00 -7.88
CA MET A 119 2.62 1.44 -8.39
C MET A 119 3.78 2.41 -8.23
N PRO A 120 5.01 1.91 -8.03
CA PRO A 120 6.21 2.75 -8.05
C PRO A 120 6.31 3.54 -9.36
N THR A 121 6.78 4.78 -9.29
CA THR A 121 6.98 5.63 -10.47
C THR A 121 8.24 5.27 -11.24
N VAL A 122 9.20 4.60 -10.59
CA VAL A 122 10.41 4.07 -11.24
C VAL A 122 10.11 2.67 -11.74
N GLY A 123 10.07 2.51 -13.06
CA GLY A 123 9.84 1.22 -13.72
C GLY A 123 11.12 0.47 -14.05
N ASP A 124 10.96 -0.79 -14.50
CA ASP A 124 12.10 -1.63 -14.91
C ASP A 124 12.90 -1.00 -16.06
N MET A 125 12.21 -0.33 -17.00
CA MET A 125 12.85 0.35 -18.12
C MET A 125 13.69 1.53 -17.63
N ASP A 126 13.19 2.30 -16.66
CA ASP A 126 13.92 3.42 -16.07
C ASP A 126 15.18 2.93 -15.36
N THR A 127 15.05 1.85 -14.59
CA THR A 127 16.17 1.20 -13.89
C THR A 127 17.22 0.68 -14.87
N TYR A 128 16.80 0.04 -15.96
CA TYR A 128 17.68 -0.44 -17.01
C TYR A 128 18.44 0.70 -17.71
N LEU A 129 17.71 1.71 -18.19
CA LEU A 129 18.31 2.86 -18.88
C LEU A 129 19.24 3.66 -17.97
N PHE A 130 18.90 3.76 -16.68
CA PHE A 130 19.74 4.39 -15.69
C PHE A 130 21.04 3.61 -15.49
N GLY A 131 20.97 2.27 -15.36
CA GLY A 131 22.13 1.40 -15.25
C GLY A 131 23.08 1.46 -16.46
N GLU A 132 22.51 1.64 -17.67
CA GLU A 132 23.26 1.83 -18.92
C GLU A 132 23.82 3.26 -19.10
N GLY A 133 23.48 4.20 -18.22
CA GLY A 133 23.83 5.61 -18.34
C GLY A 133 23.19 6.32 -19.55
N ARG A 134 22.03 5.84 -19.99
CA ARG A 134 21.32 6.31 -21.19
C ARG A 134 19.96 6.96 -20.91
N HIS A 135 19.60 7.12 -19.66
CA HIS A 135 18.29 7.69 -19.33
C HIS A 135 18.31 9.21 -19.48
N GLU A 136 17.90 9.70 -20.65
CA GLU A 136 17.94 11.13 -20.99
C GLU A 136 16.86 11.95 -20.28
N LYS A 137 15.85 11.31 -19.67
CA LYS A 137 14.68 11.95 -19.06
C LYS A 137 14.50 11.60 -17.58
N LEU A 138 15.59 11.47 -16.86
CA LEU A 138 15.55 11.11 -15.43
C LEU A 138 14.68 12.02 -14.57
N TRP A 139 14.53 13.29 -14.98
CA TRP A 139 13.68 14.24 -14.25
C TRP A 139 12.17 13.90 -14.32
N GLU A 140 11.73 13.08 -15.28
CA GLU A 140 10.34 12.61 -15.38
C GLU A 140 10.09 11.46 -14.36
N THR A 141 11.14 10.79 -13.90
CA THR A 141 11.08 9.62 -13.00
C THR A 141 11.58 9.94 -11.61
N LEU A 142 12.71 10.64 -11.48
CA LEU A 142 13.29 11.04 -10.20
C LEU A 142 12.77 12.42 -9.78
N GLY A 143 12.75 12.65 -8.47
CA GLY A 143 12.28 13.89 -7.88
C GLY A 143 10.94 13.73 -7.18
N ALA A 144 10.16 14.80 -7.15
CA ALA A 144 8.83 14.86 -6.55
C ALA A 144 7.78 15.15 -7.61
N HIS A 145 6.84 14.25 -7.82
CA HIS A 145 5.81 14.35 -8.86
C HIS A 145 4.42 14.25 -8.24
N VAL A 146 3.59 15.27 -8.49
CA VAL A 146 2.19 15.24 -8.07
C VAL A 146 1.41 14.34 -9.01
N LEU A 147 0.81 13.29 -8.46
CA LEU A 147 -0.01 12.32 -9.16
C LEU A 147 -1.48 12.48 -8.77
N ARG A 148 -2.36 12.17 -9.71
CA ARG A 148 -3.81 12.23 -9.53
C ARG A 148 -4.40 10.91 -10.02
N TYR A 149 -5.23 10.30 -9.18
CA TYR A 149 -5.91 9.05 -9.48
C TYR A 149 -7.40 9.23 -9.30
N ASP A 150 -8.17 8.74 -10.26
CA ASP A 150 -9.61 8.60 -10.08
C ASP A 150 -9.86 7.42 -9.15
N ASP A 151 -10.58 7.64 -8.06
CA ASP A 151 -10.83 6.62 -7.06
C ASP A 151 -12.34 6.46 -6.83
N PRO A 152 -12.89 5.25 -7.07
CA PRO A 152 -14.32 4.97 -6.87
C PRO A 152 -14.77 5.14 -5.42
N MET A 153 -13.86 4.99 -4.46
CA MET A 153 -14.16 5.20 -3.04
C MET A 153 -14.04 6.67 -2.61
N GLY A 154 -13.62 7.55 -3.52
CA GLY A 154 -13.46 8.97 -3.26
C GLY A 154 -12.10 9.34 -2.66
N GLY A 155 -11.94 10.61 -2.33
CA GLY A 155 -10.74 11.17 -1.73
C GLY A 155 -10.38 10.59 -0.36
N ALA A 156 -9.35 11.10 0.26
CA ALA A 156 -8.83 10.61 1.56
C ALA A 156 -9.89 10.66 2.69
N ASP A 157 -10.90 11.51 2.58
CA ASP A 157 -12.03 11.61 3.50
C ASP A 157 -13.22 10.69 3.13
N GLY A 158 -13.09 9.93 2.03
CA GLY A 158 -14.13 9.01 1.55
C GLY A 158 -15.26 9.69 0.75
N THR A 159 -15.08 10.95 0.31
CA THR A 159 -16.08 11.65 -0.52
C THR A 159 -16.11 11.04 -1.92
N PRO A 160 -17.22 10.40 -2.36
CA PRO A 160 -17.30 9.74 -3.66
C PRO A 160 -17.08 10.71 -4.83
N GLY A 161 -16.29 10.28 -5.82
CA GLY A 161 -16.01 11.03 -7.02
C GLY A 161 -14.90 12.07 -6.90
N GLU A 162 -14.26 12.22 -5.75
CA GLU A 162 -13.03 13.00 -5.61
C GLU A 162 -11.82 12.20 -6.09
N GLN A 163 -10.85 12.92 -6.65
CA GLN A 163 -9.58 12.35 -7.03
C GLN A 163 -8.67 12.21 -5.80
N VAL A 164 -7.96 11.09 -5.72
CA VAL A 164 -6.84 10.98 -4.79
C VAL A 164 -5.66 11.72 -5.39
N VAL A 165 -5.17 12.73 -4.68
CA VAL A 165 -4.00 13.53 -5.06
C VAL A 165 -2.88 13.21 -4.11
N GLY A 166 -1.76 12.75 -4.64
CA GLY A 166 -0.58 12.40 -3.86
C GLY A 166 0.70 12.90 -4.53
N THR A 167 1.80 12.81 -3.80
CA THR A 167 3.13 13.13 -4.35
C THR A 167 4.01 11.89 -4.26
N ALA A 168 4.50 11.42 -5.41
CA ALA A 168 5.51 10.39 -5.47
C ALA A 168 6.91 11.02 -5.33
N PHE A 169 7.76 10.38 -4.55
CA PHE A 169 9.14 10.80 -4.34
C PHE A 169 10.08 9.68 -4.74
N SER A 170 11.01 9.98 -5.63
CA SER A 170 12.04 9.03 -6.05
C SER A 170 13.40 9.71 -6.02
N VAL A 171 14.37 9.09 -5.36
CA VAL A 171 15.72 9.66 -5.21
C VAL A 171 16.78 8.60 -5.44
N TRP A 172 17.82 8.98 -6.16
CA TRP A 172 19.04 8.18 -6.27
C TRP A 172 20.00 8.55 -5.13
N ALA A 173 20.16 7.66 -4.17
CA ALA A 173 20.99 7.89 -2.99
C ALA A 173 21.71 6.59 -2.54
N PRO A 174 22.60 6.00 -3.38
CA PRO A 174 23.16 4.66 -3.17
C PRO A 174 24.03 4.53 -1.90
N ASN A 175 24.55 5.65 -1.38
CA ASN A 175 25.39 5.67 -0.19
C ASN A 175 24.66 6.22 1.05
N ALA A 176 23.34 6.46 0.96
CA ALA A 176 22.58 6.95 2.10
C ALA A 176 22.17 5.81 3.03
N HIS A 177 22.34 5.99 4.33
CA HIS A 177 21.82 5.07 5.34
C HIS A 177 20.28 5.18 5.52
N ALA A 178 19.75 6.38 5.26
CA ALA A 178 18.31 6.62 5.30
C ALA A 178 17.93 7.83 4.45
N VAL A 179 16.73 7.82 3.92
CA VAL A 179 16.12 8.94 3.19
C VAL A 179 14.78 9.25 3.84
N ARG A 180 14.49 10.54 4.05
CA ARG A 180 13.25 11.00 4.68
C ARG A 180 12.67 12.16 3.88
N VAL A 181 11.35 12.14 3.70
CA VAL A 181 10.61 13.31 3.22
C VAL A 181 10.29 14.18 4.43
N VAL A 182 10.75 15.43 4.41
CA VAL A 182 10.49 16.39 5.49
C VAL A 182 9.41 17.35 5.01
N CYS A 183 8.29 17.38 5.72
CA CYS A 183 7.20 18.33 5.47
C CYS A 183 7.37 19.55 6.38
N LEU A 184 7.72 20.70 5.78
CA LEU A 184 7.93 21.95 6.51
C LEU A 184 6.61 22.59 7.02
N LEU A 185 5.45 22.14 6.54
CA LEU A 185 4.15 22.68 6.92
C LEU A 185 3.77 22.42 8.39
N TYR A 186 4.44 21.47 9.06
CA TYR A 186 4.16 21.09 10.44
C TYR A 186 5.30 21.37 11.42
N THR A 187 6.43 21.95 10.98
CA THR A 187 7.63 22.11 11.78
C THR A 187 7.84 23.52 12.36
N SER A 188 6.94 24.45 12.12
CA SER A 188 6.98 25.76 12.76
C SER A 188 5.74 25.94 13.63
N PRO A 189 5.85 25.83 14.97
CA PRO A 189 4.99 26.67 15.76
C PRO A 189 5.37 28.10 15.40
N SER A 190 4.43 28.82 14.81
CA SER A 190 4.59 30.27 14.59
C SER A 190 4.97 30.93 15.93
N PRO A 191 5.95 31.85 15.94
CA PRO A 191 6.32 32.55 17.15
C PRO A 191 5.15 33.36 17.69
#